data_23aafdff1d6f08691a6ef8ef4452ffef
#
_entry.id   23aafdff1d6f08691a6ef8ef4452ffef
#
_cell.length_a   1.000
_cell.length_b   1.000
_cell.length_c   1.000
_cell.angle_alpha   90.00
_cell.angle_beta   90.00
_cell.angle_gamma   90.00
#
_symmetry.space_group_name_H-M   'P 1'
#
loop_
_entity.id
_entity.type
_entity.pdbx_description
1 polymer ?
#
loop_
_entity_poly.entity_id
_entity_poly.type
_entity_poly.pdbx_seq_one_letter_code
_entity_poly.pdbx_strand_id
1 'polypeptide(L)'
;MHFYVTLTNNCNLKCRYCYGKSCEDFGSDFHGLAVDYSLPSSIAYDTEALLKFLRRDQDPVLVFYGGEPLLRMDKLREIMDELKTGRYAIQTNGLLLSKLEPEYVNKFETILVSLDGDEDLTDYYRGKGTYRAVARNVQRIRENGFGGEIVARMTVGEETEIDRQVLALIRDAELPISSVHWQLDALFWQNDFPKRRFAEWATQSYNPRLRELVRAWIQHMRADGEVLRLYPFVGVTQSLLAGESSRLRCGAGWRMFNIQTDGNITPCPVMAGMKDFYLGNIRETCPEGLRDAVFVSEPCTECEVYTVCGGRCLYANATKLWGDKGFRQVCSTVKNMIDALHEGLPEVRALIDEGRIQLEDFQYPKYNSCEIVP
;
A
#
# COMPACT_ATOMS: atom_id res chain seq x y z
N MET A 1 4.00 6.48 -15.38
CA MET A 1 3.21 5.42 -14.67
C MET A 1 3.99 4.87 -13.48
N HIS A 2 3.35 4.11 -12.58
CA HIS A 2 4.02 3.46 -11.43
C HIS A 2 4.22 1.97 -11.74
N PHE A 3 5.45 1.51 -11.62
CA PHE A 3 5.80 0.11 -11.83
C PHE A 3 6.37 -0.48 -10.55
N TYR A 4 5.65 -1.42 -9.97
CA TYR A 4 6.20 -2.29 -8.95
C TYR A 4 7.13 -3.27 -9.62
N VAL A 5 8.39 -3.26 -9.24
CA VAL A 5 9.39 -4.19 -9.76
C VAL A 5 9.67 -5.23 -8.67
N THR A 6 9.11 -6.42 -8.85
CA THR A 6 9.33 -7.54 -7.92
C THR A 6 10.73 -8.11 -8.12
N LEU A 7 11.67 -7.74 -7.23
CA LEU A 7 13.06 -8.19 -7.32
C LEU A 7 13.24 -9.65 -6.88
N THR A 8 12.45 -10.06 -5.88
CA THR A 8 12.47 -11.42 -5.36
C THR A 8 11.21 -11.74 -4.57
N ASN A 9 10.80 -12.99 -4.56
CA ASN A 9 9.71 -13.50 -3.70
C ASN A 9 10.25 -13.97 -2.33
N ASN A 10 11.58 -14.06 -2.16
CA ASN A 10 12.20 -14.43 -0.90
C ASN A 10 12.09 -13.29 0.13
N CYS A 11 11.96 -13.65 1.40
CA CYS A 11 11.91 -12.72 2.52
C CYS A 11 12.71 -13.25 3.70
N ASN A 12 13.32 -12.35 4.45
CA ASN A 12 14.04 -12.67 5.70
C ASN A 12 13.13 -12.64 6.94
N LEU A 13 11.81 -12.40 6.76
CA LEU A 13 10.78 -12.49 7.80
C LEU A 13 9.74 -13.57 7.48
N LYS A 14 8.98 -13.93 8.51
CA LYS A 14 7.87 -14.88 8.45
C LYS A 14 6.63 -14.30 9.15
N CYS A 15 6.12 -13.16 8.65
CA CYS A 15 4.97 -12.47 9.24
C CYS A 15 3.73 -13.37 9.25
N ARG A 16 2.90 -13.26 10.29
CA ARG A 16 1.72 -14.13 10.51
C ARG A 16 0.69 -14.04 9.38
N TYR A 17 0.49 -12.87 8.84
CA TYR A 17 -0.46 -12.58 7.75
C TYR A 17 0.19 -12.59 6.35
N CYS A 18 1.44 -13.02 6.20
CA CYS A 18 2.13 -12.88 4.92
C CYS A 18 1.53 -13.76 3.82
N TYR A 19 0.93 -13.13 2.82
CA TYR A 19 0.36 -13.82 1.66
C TYR A 19 1.43 -14.38 0.70
N GLY A 20 2.65 -13.83 0.69
CA GLY A 20 3.73 -14.33 -0.18
C GLY A 20 4.18 -15.76 0.12
N LYS A 21 3.82 -16.32 1.27
CA LYS A 21 4.04 -17.74 1.61
C LYS A 21 2.91 -18.64 1.16
N SER A 22 1.77 -18.06 0.86
CA SER A 22 0.58 -18.81 0.45
C SER A 22 0.73 -19.36 -0.96
N CYS A 23 1.72 -18.92 -1.75
CA CYS A 23 1.97 -19.45 -3.09
C CYS A 23 2.32 -20.95 -3.10
N GLU A 24 2.78 -21.50 -1.97
CA GLU A 24 3.02 -22.94 -1.83
C GLU A 24 1.77 -23.70 -1.38
N ASP A 25 0.76 -23.00 -0.82
CA ASP A 25 -0.39 -23.55 -0.11
C ASP A 25 -1.75 -23.28 -0.79
N PHE A 26 -1.75 -22.87 -2.04
CA PHE A 26 -3.00 -22.55 -2.74
C PHE A 26 -3.92 -23.74 -2.97
N GLY A 27 -3.73 -24.88 -2.40
CA GLY A 27 -4.64 -25.98 -2.59
C GLY A 27 -5.25 -26.07 -4.01
N SER A 28 -5.73 -27.19 -4.42
CA SER A 28 -6.22 -27.45 -5.78
C SER A 28 -7.45 -26.63 -6.24
N ASP A 29 -7.96 -25.70 -5.43
CA ASP A 29 -9.22 -25.00 -5.73
C ASP A 29 -9.16 -23.50 -5.40
N PHE A 30 -8.43 -22.75 -6.25
CA PHE A 30 -8.39 -21.31 -6.19
C PHE A 30 -9.54 -20.66 -6.97
N HIS A 31 -10.76 -21.12 -6.74
CA HIS A 31 -11.99 -20.61 -7.39
C HIS A 31 -11.90 -20.54 -8.94
N GLY A 32 -11.21 -21.49 -9.55
CA GLY A 32 -11.05 -21.56 -11.00
C GLY A 32 -9.98 -20.63 -11.58
N LEU A 33 -9.24 -19.88 -10.75
CA LEU A 33 -8.14 -19.05 -11.22
C LEU A 33 -6.89 -19.88 -11.55
N ALA A 34 -6.26 -19.61 -12.68
CA ALA A 34 -5.03 -20.27 -13.09
C ALA A 34 -3.82 -19.63 -12.37
N VAL A 35 -3.20 -20.38 -11.46
CA VAL A 35 -1.99 -19.92 -10.73
C VAL A 35 -0.72 -20.43 -11.39
N ASP A 36 0.28 -19.56 -11.51
CA ASP A 36 1.60 -19.86 -12.02
C ASP A 36 2.57 -20.20 -10.87
N TYR A 37 2.75 -21.47 -10.61
CA TYR A 37 3.69 -21.95 -9.59
C TYR A 37 5.14 -22.01 -10.11
N SER A 38 5.39 -21.69 -11.39
CA SER A 38 6.72 -21.74 -12.00
C SER A 38 7.46 -20.40 -11.94
N LEU A 39 6.91 -19.39 -11.29
CA LEU A 39 7.57 -18.08 -11.17
C LEU A 39 8.94 -18.21 -10.51
N PRO A 40 10.01 -17.63 -11.12
CA PRO A 40 11.33 -17.62 -10.51
C PRO A 40 11.28 -16.93 -9.12
N SER A 41 12.05 -17.45 -8.17
CA SER A 41 12.12 -16.86 -6.83
C SER A 41 12.77 -15.47 -6.80
N SER A 42 13.52 -15.11 -7.84
CA SER A 42 14.15 -13.81 -8.04
C SER A 42 14.10 -13.43 -9.51
N ILE A 43 14.29 -12.14 -9.77
CA ILE A 43 14.32 -11.57 -11.12
C ILE A 43 15.17 -12.43 -12.07
N ALA A 44 14.58 -12.92 -13.14
CA ALA A 44 15.17 -13.85 -14.10
C ALA A 44 15.35 -13.24 -15.50
N TYR A 45 14.94 -12.01 -15.71
CA TYR A 45 15.19 -11.26 -16.93
C TYR A 45 16.41 -10.33 -16.76
N ASP A 46 17.02 -9.95 -17.87
CA ASP A 46 18.14 -9.02 -17.89
C ASP A 46 17.64 -7.58 -17.62
N THR A 47 18.47 -6.78 -16.98
CA THR A 47 18.16 -5.40 -16.63
C THR A 47 17.90 -4.55 -17.87
N GLU A 48 18.57 -4.80 -18.99
CA GLU A 48 18.37 -4.06 -20.24
C GLU A 48 16.94 -4.21 -20.79
N ALA A 49 16.33 -5.41 -20.68
CA ALA A 49 14.94 -5.62 -21.09
C ALA A 49 13.98 -4.76 -20.25
N LEU A 50 14.20 -4.67 -18.93
CA LEU A 50 13.43 -3.80 -18.04
C LEU A 50 13.60 -2.33 -18.41
N LEU A 51 14.84 -1.89 -18.60
CA LEU A 51 15.15 -0.50 -18.93
C LEU A 51 14.56 -0.08 -20.29
N LYS A 52 14.64 -0.97 -21.29
CA LYS A 52 14.03 -0.75 -22.60
C LYS A 52 12.52 -0.58 -22.51
N PHE A 53 11.86 -1.33 -21.65
CA PHE A 53 10.44 -1.17 -21.37
C PHE A 53 10.17 0.17 -20.66
N LEU A 54 10.87 0.47 -19.55
CA LEU A 54 10.64 1.65 -18.73
C LEU A 54 10.93 2.97 -19.46
N ARG A 55 11.97 3.04 -20.30
CA ARG A 55 12.35 4.22 -21.09
C ARG A 55 11.28 4.65 -22.11
N ARG A 56 10.28 3.83 -22.36
CA ARG A 56 9.12 4.19 -23.19
C ARG A 56 8.05 4.99 -22.43
N ASP A 57 8.11 5.01 -21.09
CA ASP A 57 7.30 5.92 -20.26
C ASP A 57 8.09 7.23 -20.05
N GLN A 58 7.43 8.38 -20.22
CA GLN A 58 8.08 9.69 -20.09
C GLN A 58 8.51 10.00 -18.66
N ASP A 59 7.77 9.49 -17.65
CA ASP A 59 8.01 9.72 -16.23
C ASP A 59 7.70 8.44 -15.43
N PRO A 60 8.55 7.41 -15.54
CA PRO A 60 8.33 6.17 -14.82
C PRO A 60 8.68 6.33 -13.34
N VAL A 61 7.79 5.86 -12.47
CA VAL A 61 8.06 5.72 -11.03
C VAL A 61 8.24 4.25 -10.73
N LEU A 62 9.38 3.87 -10.21
CA LEU A 62 9.68 2.50 -9.81
C LEU A 62 9.47 2.33 -8.33
N VAL A 63 8.65 1.34 -7.97
CA VAL A 63 8.49 0.89 -6.58
C VAL A 63 9.19 -0.46 -6.45
N PHE A 64 10.37 -0.49 -5.83
CA PHE A 64 11.04 -1.76 -5.55
C PHE A 64 10.25 -2.58 -4.55
N TYR A 65 9.94 -3.81 -4.93
CA TYR A 65 8.99 -4.65 -4.22
C TYR A 65 9.43 -6.12 -4.22
N GLY A 66 8.68 -6.96 -3.47
CA GLY A 66 8.87 -8.40 -3.43
C GLY A 66 8.52 -8.99 -2.07
N GLY A 67 9.12 -10.11 -1.72
CA GLY A 67 9.16 -10.59 -0.34
C GLY A 67 9.92 -9.59 0.53
N GLU A 68 11.23 -9.42 0.25
CA GLU A 68 12.03 -8.31 0.75
C GLU A 68 13.00 -7.85 -0.36
N PRO A 69 12.76 -6.68 -0.96
CA PRO A 69 13.55 -6.21 -2.10
C PRO A 69 15.03 -5.96 -1.75
N LEU A 70 15.34 -5.62 -0.50
CA LEU A 70 16.71 -5.40 -0.06
C LEU A 70 17.56 -6.69 0.04
N LEU A 71 16.97 -7.87 -0.15
CA LEU A 71 17.76 -9.09 -0.39
C LEU A 71 18.45 -9.07 -1.77
N ARG A 72 18.02 -8.19 -2.67
CA ARG A 72 18.56 -8.00 -4.01
C ARG A 72 19.04 -6.57 -4.22
N MET A 73 19.85 -6.06 -3.27
CA MET A 73 20.50 -4.75 -3.38
C MET A 73 21.39 -4.66 -4.63
N ASP A 74 21.96 -5.79 -5.07
CA ASP A 74 22.70 -5.89 -6.33
C ASP A 74 21.88 -5.41 -7.53
N LYS A 75 20.67 -5.93 -7.69
CA LYS A 75 19.76 -5.56 -8.78
C LYS A 75 19.16 -4.18 -8.60
N LEU A 76 18.86 -3.79 -7.37
CA LEU A 76 18.37 -2.47 -7.06
C LEU A 76 19.38 -1.39 -7.51
N ARG A 77 20.66 -1.55 -7.15
CA ARG A 77 21.74 -0.64 -7.56
C ARG A 77 21.89 -0.61 -9.08
N GLU A 78 21.98 -1.78 -9.71
CA GLU A 78 22.11 -1.93 -11.16
C GLU A 78 20.99 -1.14 -11.89
N ILE A 79 19.73 -1.30 -11.46
CA ILE A 79 18.61 -0.58 -12.06
C ILE A 79 18.72 0.94 -11.83
N MET A 80 19.06 1.38 -10.60
CA MET A 80 19.20 2.81 -10.28
C MET A 80 20.37 3.49 -10.99
N ASP A 81 21.44 2.77 -11.26
CA ASP A 81 22.61 3.33 -11.94
C ASP A 81 22.37 3.47 -13.45
N GLU A 82 21.59 2.59 -14.02
CA GLU A 82 21.28 2.54 -15.45
C GLU A 82 20.07 3.41 -15.84
N LEU A 83 19.05 3.53 -14.97
CA LEU A 83 17.85 4.34 -15.20
C LEU A 83 18.00 5.73 -14.56
N LYS A 84 18.66 6.63 -15.27
CA LYS A 84 19.00 7.98 -14.74
C LYS A 84 17.80 8.93 -14.60
N THR A 85 16.67 8.63 -15.21
CA THR A 85 15.49 9.50 -15.26
C THR A 85 14.32 8.98 -14.41
N GLY A 86 14.51 7.87 -13.67
CA GLY A 86 13.46 7.28 -12.86
C GLY A 86 13.28 7.99 -11.50
N ARG A 87 12.05 8.03 -11.03
CA ARG A 87 11.72 8.31 -9.63
C ARG A 87 11.57 6.99 -8.89
N TYR A 88 11.99 6.95 -7.63
CA TYR A 88 12.10 5.69 -6.91
C TYR A 88 11.34 5.69 -5.59
N ALA A 89 10.65 4.61 -5.33
CA ALA A 89 10.13 4.27 -4.01
C ALA A 89 10.50 2.82 -3.68
N ILE A 90 10.43 2.46 -2.41
CA ILE A 90 10.65 1.09 -1.96
C ILE A 90 9.64 0.72 -0.89
N GLN A 91 9.11 -0.50 -0.95
CA GLN A 91 8.37 -1.10 0.15
C GLN A 91 9.23 -2.22 0.76
N THR A 92 9.59 -2.06 2.02
CA THR A 92 10.54 -2.95 2.71
C THR A 92 10.09 -3.26 4.14
N ASN A 93 10.51 -4.39 4.66
CA ASN A 93 10.38 -4.68 6.09
C ASN A 93 11.34 -3.87 6.98
N GLY A 94 12.23 -3.10 6.40
CA GLY A 94 13.13 -2.17 7.07
C GLY A 94 14.35 -2.77 7.75
N LEU A 95 14.45 -4.10 7.88
CA LEU A 95 15.55 -4.73 8.61
C LEU A 95 16.93 -4.57 7.96
N LEU A 96 16.96 -4.42 6.64
CA LEU A 96 18.18 -4.27 5.86
C LEU A 96 18.41 -2.83 5.39
N LEU A 97 17.54 -1.89 5.74
CA LEU A 97 17.53 -0.54 5.19
C LEU A 97 18.85 0.20 5.45
N SER A 98 19.44 0.06 6.63
CA SER A 98 20.72 0.69 6.97
C SER A 98 21.96 0.01 6.34
N LYS A 99 21.77 -1.07 5.59
CA LYS A 99 22.84 -1.75 4.83
C LYS A 99 22.96 -1.24 3.39
N LEU A 100 21.94 -0.53 2.90
CA LEU A 100 22.01 0.14 1.61
C LEU A 100 22.79 1.46 1.79
N GLU A 101 23.71 1.75 0.89
CA GLU A 101 24.56 2.94 0.95
C GLU A 101 23.71 4.22 0.88
N PRO A 102 24.11 5.28 1.60
CA PRO A 102 23.36 6.55 1.65
C PRO A 102 23.07 7.14 0.28
N GLU A 103 23.98 6.97 -0.68
CA GLU A 103 23.81 7.47 -2.05
C GLU A 103 22.59 6.86 -2.78
N TYR A 104 22.26 5.59 -2.51
CA TYR A 104 21.07 4.94 -3.06
C TYR A 104 19.83 5.22 -2.23
N VAL A 105 19.97 5.24 -0.89
CA VAL A 105 18.87 5.61 0.01
C VAL A 105 18.34 6.99 -0.34
N ASN A 106 19.22 7.96 -0.57
CA ASN A 106 18.86 9.35 -0.89
C ASN A 106 18.27 9.54 -2.30
N LYS A 107 18.29 8.54 -3.17
CA LYS A 107 17.56 8.54 -4.45
C LYS A 107 16.06 8.23 -4.29
N PHE A 108 15.62 7.68 -3.16
CA PHE A 108 14.20 7.42 -2.95
C PHE A 108 13.44 8.72 -2.63
N GLU A 109 12.28 8.89 -3.26
CA GLU A 109 11.30 9.90 -2.86
C GLU A 109 10.48 9.42 -1.66
N THR A 110 10.14 8.13 -1.64
CA THR A 110 9.33 7.50 -0.59
C THR A 110 9.89 6.15 -0.18
N ILE A 111 10.02 5.94 1.11
CA ILE A 111 10.33 4.64 1.71
C ILE A 111 9.13 4.19 2.56
N LEU A 112 8.50 3.09 2.16
CA LEU A 112 7.42 2.48 2.93
C LEU A 112 8.03 1.40 3.81
N VAL A 113 8.03 1.64 5.13
CA VAL A 113 8.52 0.67 6.11
C VAL A 113 7.36 -0.07 6.74
N SER A 114 7.51 -1.38 6.82
CA SER A 114 6.47 -2.24 7.36
C SER A 114 6.46 -2.23 8.88
N LEU A 115 5.49 -1.54 9.46
CA LEU A 115 5.21 -1.46 10.91
C LEU A 115 3.70 -1.58 11.12
N ASP A 116 3.25 -2.32 12.13
CA ASP A 116 1.81 -2.60 12.33
C ASP A 116 1.21 -1.85 13.53
N GLY A 117 2.00 -1.07 14.24
CA GLY A 117 1.66 -0.33 15.43
C GLY A 117 2.85 -0.22 16.36
N ASP A 118 2.59 -0.18 17.67
CA ASP A 118 3.60 -0.19 18.72
C ASP A 118 4.50 -1.45 18.66
N GLU A 119 5.51 -1.50 19.53
CA GLU A 119 6.47 -2.61 19.57
C GLU A 119 5.77 -3.95 19.74
N ASP A 120 4.82 -4.04 20.66
CA ASP A 120 4.15 -5.30 21.01
C ASP A 120 3.37 -5.85 19.81
N LEU A 121 2.60 -5.01 19.10
CA LEU A 121 1.81 -5.43 17.95
C LEU A 121 2.68 -5.74 16.73
N THR A 122 3.68 -4.90 16.46
CA THR A 122 4.60 -5.12 15.34
C THR A 122 5.38 -6.42 15.54
N ASP A 123 5.90 -6.65 16.74
CA ASP A 123 6.64 -7.88 17.06
C ASP A 123 5.73 -9.12 17.07
N TYR A 124 4.48 -8.98 17.49
CA TYR A 124 3.49 -10.06 17.40
C TYR A 124 3.29 -10.56 15.97
N TYR A 125 3.15 -9.64 15.01
CA TYR A 125 2.90 -10.02 13.63
C TYR A 125 4.16 -10.39 12.86
N ARG A 126 5.28 -9.68 13.10
CA ARG A 126 6.48 -9.74 12.26
C ARG A 126 7.64 -10.51 12.87
N GLY A 127 7.61 -10.74 14.19
CA GLY A 127 8.65 -11.40 14.93
C GLY A 127 9.35 -10.47 15.91
N LYS A 128 9.74 -11.05 17.05
CA LYS A 128 10.33 -10.33 18.18
C LYS A 128 11.57 -9.51 17.80
N GLY A 129 11.60 -8.24 18.24
CA GLY A 129 12.67 -7.29 18.01
C GLY A 129 12.61 -6.59 16.65
N THR A 130 11.59 -6.86 15.83
CA THR A 130 11.41 -6.22 14.52
C THR A 130 11.20 -4.72 14.67
N TYR A 131 10.30 -4.28 15.56
CA TYR A 131 10.03 -2.86 15.78
C TYR A 131 11.30 -2.07 16.07
N ARG A 132 12.05 -2.47 17.09
CA ARG A 132 13.29 -1.79 17.48
C ARG A 132 14.36 -1.80 16.40
N ALA A 133 14.46 -2.87 15.63
CA ALA A 133 15.41 -2.94 14.53
C ALA A 133 15.03 -1.97 13.40
N VAL A 134 13.75 -1.88 13.06
CA VAL A 134 13.24 -0.92 12.06
C VAL A 134 13.43 0.51 12.55
N ALA A 135 13.04 0.84 13.77
CA ALA A 135 13.21 2.18 14.35
C ALA A 135 14.65 2.66 14.27
N ARG A 136 15.62 1.82 14.74
CA ARG A 136 17.05 2.15 14.61
C ARG A 136 17.51 2.36 13.17
N ASN A 137 17.03 1.55 12.23
CA ASN A 137 17.40 1.69 10.83
C ASN A 137 16.82 2.97 10.20
N VAL A 138 15.58 3.31 10.56
CA VAL A 138 14.93 4.56 10.13
C VAL A 138 15.67 5.79 10.69
N GLN A 139 16.01 5.78 11.98
CA GLN A 139 16.84 6.84 12.58
C GLN A 139 18.16 6.98 11.81
N ARG A 140 18.87 5.88 11.60
CA ARG A 140 20.17 5.89 10.92
C ARG A 140 20.12 6.46 9.51
N ILE A 141 19.09 6.13 8.71
CA ILE A 141 18.99 6.72 7.37
C ILE A 141 18.68 8.22 7.42
N ARG A 142 17.90 8.69 8.41
CA ARG A 142 17.66 10.13 8.64
C ARG A 142 18.96 10.84 9.03
N GLU A 143 19.75 10.28 9.94
CA GLU A 143 21.08 10.77 10.33
C GLU A 143 22.05 10.84 9.14
N ASN A 144 21.92 9.91 8.19
CA ASN A 144 22.69 9.88 6.94
C ASN A 144 22.13 10.81 5.84
N GLY A 145 21.18 11.70 6.18
CA GLY A 145 20.70 12.76 5.30
C GLY A 145 19.49 12.40 4.42
N PHE A 146 18.80 11.30 4.67
CA PHE A 146 17.57 10.99 3.94
C PHE A 146 16.48 12.02 4.22
N GLY A 147 16.16 12.84 3.20
CA GLY A 147 15.13 13.89 3.27
C GLY A 147 13.77 13.50 2.70
N GLY A 148 13.66 12.32 2.09
CA GLY A 148 12.40 11.85 1.49
C GLY A 148 11.34 11.44 2.52
N GLU A 149 10.18 11.04 2.03
CA GLU A 149 9.07 10.59 2.88
C GLU A 149 9.32 9.18 3.43
N ILE A 150 9.08 8.97 4.73
CA ILE A 150 9.04 7.64 5.34
C ILE A 150 7.60 7.37 5.80
N VAL A 151 6.98 6.36 5.20
CA VAL A 151 5.61 5.95 5.50
C VAL A 151 5.64 4.67 6.35
N ALA A 152 5.07 4.70 7.54
CA ALA A 152 4.75 3.46 8.25
C ALA A 152 3.58 2.77 7.54
N ARG A 153 3.82 1.58 7.02
CA ARG A 153 2.81 0.80 6.31
C ARG A 153 2.32 -0.36 7.18
N MET A 154 1.10 -0.21 7.66
CA MET A 154 0.46 -1.19 8.56
C MET A 154 -0.36 -2.21 7.77
N THR A 155 -0.39 -3.42 8.29
CA THR A 155 -1.43 -4.41 7.98
C THR A 155 -2.30 -4.57 9.23
N VAL A 156 -3.59 -4.25 9.10
CA VAL A 156 -4.54 -4.17 10.20
C VAL A 156 -5.42 -5.41 10.22
N GLY A 157 -5.33 -6.17 11.28
CA GLY A 157 -6.09 -7.38 11.53
C GLY A 157 -6.90 -7.30 12.81
N GLU A 158 -7.47 -8.43 13.21
CA GLU A 158 -8.43 -8.54 14.31
C GLU A 158 -7.83 -8.26 15.70
N GLU A 159 -6.49 -8.23 15.80
CA GLU A 159 -5.77 -7.88 17.04
C GLU A 159 -5.42 -6.37 17.11
N THR A 160 -5.79 -5.59 16.07
CA THR A 160 -5.42 -4.18 15.97
C THR A 160 -6.50 -3.26 16.52
N GLU A 161 -6.16 -2.44 17.50
CA GLU A 161 -6.91 -1.26 17.92
C GLU A 161 -6.44 -0.06 17.09
N ILE A 162 -7.14 0.23 15.98
CA ILE A 162 -6.65 1.13 14.93
C ILE A 162 -6.28 2.54 15.41
N ASP A 163 -7.10 3.14 16.26
CA ASP A 163 -6.86 4.48 16.81
C ASP A 163 -5.58 4.52 17.64
N ARG A 164 -5.42 3.58 18.57
CA ARG A 164 -4.25 3.47 19.41
C ARG A 164 -2.98 3.24 18.59
N GLN A 165 -3.02 2.30 17.66
CA GLN A 165 -1.83 1.87 16.93
C GLN A 165 -1.35 2.89 15.90
N VAL A 166 -2.28 3.58 15.22
CA VAL A 166 -1.93 4.69 14.31
C VAL A 166 -1.34 5.86 15.09
N LEU A 167 -1.95 6.23 16.23
CA LEU A 167 -1.45 7.33 17.06
C LEU A 167 -0.13 6.98 17.74
N ALA A 168 0.11 5.72 18.11
CA ALA A 168 1.39 5.26 18.63
C ALA A 168 2.52 5.47 17.61
N LEU A 169 2.30 5.12 16.34
CA LEU A 169 3.30 5.29 15.29
C LEU A 169 3.57 6.77 14.98
N ILE A 170 2.54 7.58 14.74
CA ILE A 170 2.74 8.96 14.29
C ILE A 170 3.27 9.90 15.39
N ARG A 171 3.13 9.52 16.65
CA ARG A 171 3.58 10.29 17.82
C ARG A 171 4.86 9.75 18.46
N ASP A 172 5.42 8.66 17.94
CA ASP A 172 6.65 8.12 18.48
C ASP A 172 7.84 9.01 18.11
N ALA A 173 8.36 9.74 19.08
CA ALA A 173 9.50 10.64 18.90
C ALA A 173 10.80 9.90 18.51
N GLU A 174 10.92 8.60 18.83
CA GLU A 174 12.07 7.78 18.46
C GLU A 174 11.94 7.20 17.03
N LEU A 175 10.76 7.33 16.41
CA LEU A 175 10.49 6.81 15.07
C LEU A 175 10.23 7.98 14.09
N PRO A 176 11.26 8.51 13.42
CA PRO A 176 11.12 9.70 12.56
C PRO A 176 10.44 9.38 11.21
N ILE A 177 9.20 8.90 11.27
CA ILE A 177 8.33 8.72 10.11
C ILE A 177 7.60 10.02 9.77
N SER A 178 7.15 10.14 8.53
CA SER A 178 6.42 11.31 8.02
C SER A 178 4.91 11.07 7.99
N SER A 179 4.50 9.83 7.84
CA SER A 179 3.11 9.47 7.55
C SER A 179 2.79 8.03 7.91
N VAL A 180 1.51 7.75 8.06
CA VAL A 180 0.99 6.40 8.32
C VAL A 180 -0.02 6.03 7.26
N HIS A 181 0.12 4.84 6.73
CA HIS A 181 -0.86 4.19 5.86
C HIS A 181 -1.21 2.81 6.42
N TRP A 182 -2.47 2.43 6.36
CA TRP A 182 -2.89 1.07 6.71
C TRP A 182 -3.77 0.45 5.64
N GLN A 183 -3.80 -0.86 5.63
CA GLN A 183 -4.74 -1.67 4.85
C GLN A 183 -5.22 -2.84 5.70
N LEU A 184 -6.44 -3.29 5.47
CA LEU A 184 -6.98 -4.44 6.18
C LEU A 184 -6.28 -5.73 5.73
N ASP A 185 -6.00 -6.60 6.70
CA ASP A 185 -5.67 -8.00 6.47
C ASP A 185 -6.96 -8.75 6.07
N ALA A 186 -7.38 -8.50 4.87
CA ALA A 186 -8.51 -9.17 4.25
C ALA A 186 -8.05 -10.37 3.42
N LEU A 187 -7.01 -11.04 3.85
CA LEU A 187 -6.33 -12.24 3.31
C LEU A 187 -6.87 -12.69 1.96
N PHE A 188 -6.52 -11.94 0.97
CA PHE A 188 -7.04 -12.07 -0.38
C PHE A 188 -6.75 -13.42 -1.04
N TRP A 189 -5.87 -14.22 -0.44
CA TRP A 189 -5.37 -15.47 -1.00
C TRP A 189 -6.04 -16.72 -0.44
N GLN A 190 -6.92 -16.59 0.53
CA GLN A 190 -7.59 -17.73 1.17
C GLN A 190 -9.08 -17.45 1.34
N ASN A 191 -9.89 -18.47 1.11
CA ASN A 191 -11.31 -18.43 1.46
C ASN A 191 -11.50 -18.78 2.94
N ASP A 192 -10.92 -17.95 3.83
CA ASP A 192 -10.91 -18.17 5.27
C ASP A 192 -11.95 -17.34 6.03
N PHE A 193 -12.70 -16.48 5.35
CA PHE A 193 -13.70 -15.59 5.97
C PHE A 193 -14.62 -16.26 6.97
N PRO A 194 -15.16 -17.49 6.73
CA PRO A 194 -16.01 -18.18 7.71
C PRO A 194 -15.30 -18.56 9.01
N LYS A 195 -13.97 -18.64 9.00
CA LYS A 195 -13.14 -18.99 10.16
C LYS A 195 -12.64 -17.75 10.91
N ARG A 196 -12.82 -16.54 10.32
CA ARG A 196 -12.37 -15.27 10.88
C ARG A 196 -13.47 -14.64 11.73
N ARG A 197 -13.06 -13.88 12.73
CA ARG A 197 -13.94 -12.98 13.50
C ARG A 197 -14.08 -11.61 12.86
N PHE A 198 -13.78 -11.49 11.55
CA PHE A 198 -13.70 -10.22 10.85
C PHE A 198 -14.96 -9.36 10.99
N ALA A 199 -16.15 -9.95 10.79
CA ALA A 199 -17.42 -9.22 10.87
C ALA A 199 -17.69 -8.65 12.27
N GLU A 200 -17.40 -9.43 13.32
CA GLU A 200 -17.53 -9.02 14.71
C GLU A 200 -16.52 -7.92 15.05
N TRP A 201 -15.25 -8.13 14.74
CA TRP A 201 -14.20 -7.15 14.95
C TRP A 201 -14.45 -5.85 14.20
N ALA A 202 -14.85 -5.91 12.92
CA ALA A 202 -15.17 -4.73 12.13
C ALA A 202 -16.28 -3.89 12.77
N THR A 203 -17.33 -4.55 13.29
CA THR A 203 -18.48 -3.86 13.88
C THR A 203 -18.22 -3.37 15.29
N GLN A 204 -17.57 -4.17 16.14
CA GLN A 204 -17.43 -3.87 17.57
C GLN A 204 -16.15 -3.12 17.93
N SER A 205 -15.11 -3.21 17.09
CA SER A 205 -13.81 -2.59 17.35
C SER A 205 -13.39 -1.62 16.25
N TYR A 206 -13.14 -2.11 15.03
CA TYR A 206 -12.53 -1.30 13.98
C TYR A 206 -13.36 -0.07 13.61
N ASN A 207 -14.63 -0.24 13.27
CA ASN A 207 -15.48 0.84 12.81
C ASN A 207 -15.68 1.94 13.88
N PRO A 208 -16.03 1.62 15.15
CA PRO A 208 -16.13 2.64 16.20
C PRO A 208 -14.81 3.38 16.44
N ARG A 209 -13.69 2.64 16.57
CA ARG A 209 -12.36 3.22 16.80
C ARG A 209 -11.87 4.06 15.63
N LEU A 210 -12.22 3.68 14.40
CA LEU A 210 -11.89 4.48 13.22
C LEU A 210 -12.60 5.85 13.27
N ARG A 211 -13.85 5.91 13.71
CA ARG A 211 -14.57 7.18 13.92
C ARG A 211 -13.91 8.02 15.01
N GLU A 212 -13.46 7.40 16.10
CA GLU A 212 -12.68 8.11 17.13
C GLU A 212 -11.37 8.66 16.57
N LEU A 213 -10.67 7.89 15.73
CA LEU A 213 -9.45 8.33 15.07
C LEU A 213 -9.72 9.53 14.14
N VAL A 214 -10.82 9.54 13.40
CA VAL A 214 -11.23 10.70 12.57
C VAL A 214 -11.47 11.93 13.44
N ARG A 215 -12.19 11.79 14.56
CA ARG A 215 -12.43 12.91 15.50
C ARG A 215 -11.11 13.43 16.08
N ALA A 216 -10.23 12.54 16.53
CA ALA A 216 -8.92 12.91 17.07
C ALA A 216 -8.06 13.61 16.02
N TRP A 217 -8.12 13.20 14.75
CA TRP A 217 -7.42 13.80 13.62
C TRP A 217 -7.89 15.24 13.36
N ILE A 218 -9.21 15.48 13.33
CA ILE A 218 -9.80 16.81 13.15
C ILE A 218 -9.49 17.69 14.37
N GLN A 219 -9.56 17.14 15.58
CA GLN A 219 -9.22 17.86 16.80
C GLN A 219 -7.75 18.28 16.84
N HIS A 220 -6.82 17.47 16.32
CA HIS A 220 -5.43 17.86 16.17
C HIS A 220 -5.27 19.05 15.21
N MET A 221 -5.95 19.05 14.07
CA MET A 221 -5.97 20.21 13.17
C MET A 221 -6.44 21.49 13.88
N ARG A 222 -7.49 21.38 14.72
CA ARG A 222 -8.01 22.50 15.49
C ARG A 222 -7.02 23.00 16.54
N ALA A 223 -6.39 22.09 17.28
CA ALA A 223 -5.50 22.43 18.38
C ALA A 223 -4.14 22.93 17.89
N ASP A 224 -3.53 22.21 16.95
CA ASP A 224 -2.14 22.39 16.56
C ASP A 224 -1.97 23.08 15.20
N GLY A 225 -3.04 23.18 14.39
CA GLY A 225 -2.99 23.74 13.03
C GLY A 225 -2.20 22.86 12.05
N GLU A 226 -2.17 21.56 12.28
CA GLU A 226 -1.41 20.60 11.48
C GLU A 226 -2.31 19.47 11.00
N VAL A 227 -2.18 19.10 9.72
CA VAL A 227 -2.85 17.92 9.15
C VAL A 227 -1.92 16.72 9.26
N LEU A 228 -2.12 15.87 10.26
CA LEU A 228 -1.38 14.62 10.37
C LEU A 228 -1.56 13.79 9.08
N ARG A 229 -0.46 13.31 8.52
CA ARG A 229 -0.46 12.57 7.26
C ARG A 229 -0.91 11.10 7.44
N LEU A 230 -2.17 10.94 7.77
CA LEU A 230 -2.86 9.66 7.78
C LEU A 230 -3.44 9.43 6.38
N TYR A 231 -2.72 8.72 5.53
CA TYR A 231 -2.98 8.66 4.09
C TYR A 231 -4.41 8.32 3.68
N PRO A 232 -5.09 7.30 4.29
CA PRO A 232 -6.48 7.03 3.94
C PRO A 232 -7.40 8.24 4.20
N PHE A 233 -7.13 9.02 5.25
CA PHE A 233 -7.93 10.21 5.59
C PHE A 233 -7.59 11.37 4.66
N VAL A 234 -6.31 11.65 4.46
CA VAL A 234 -5.84 12.74 3.59
C VAL A 234 -6.41 12.60 2.19
N GLY A 235 -6.28 11.42 1.57
CA GLY A 235 -6.71 11.21 0.20
C GLY A 235 -8.23 11.26 0.01
N VAL A 236 -8.99 10.70 0.96
CA VAL A 236 -10.47 10.75 0.89
C VAL A 236 -10.95 12.17 1.14
N THR A 237 -10.42 12.87 2.15
CA THR A 237 -10.80 14.25 2.47
C THR A 237 -10.47 15.21 1.33
N GLN A 238 -9.30 15.06 0.68
CA GLN A 238 -8.95 15.84 -0.51
C GLN A 238 -10.03 15.71 -1.60
N SER A 239 -10.45 14.47 -1.91
CA SER A 239 -11.50 14.25 -2.92
C SER A 239 -12.84 14.82 -2.53
N LEU A 240 -13.22 14.74 -1.24
CA LEU A 240 -14.46 15.33 -0.72
C LEU A 240 -14.44 16.87 -0.77
N LEU A 241 -13.28 17.49 -0.49
CA LEU A 241 -13.11 18.94 -0.56
C LEU A 241 -13.16 19.44 -2.01
N ALA A 242 -12.51 18.74 -2.93
CA ALA A 242 -12.42 19.11 -4.35
C ALA A 242 -13.65 18.68 -5.17
N GLY A 243 -14.49 17.79 -4.66
CA GLY A 243 -15.60 17.20 -5.43
C GLY A 243 -15.09 16.28 -6.56
N GLU A 244 -13.89 15.74 -6.43
CA GLU A 244 -13.26 14.92 -7.47
C GLU A 244 -13.67 13.45 -7.35
N SER A 245 -13.97 12.85 -8.51
CA SER A 245 -14.18 11.42 -8.60
C SER A 245 -12.86 10.66 -8.59
N SER A 246 -12.83 9.57 -7.87
CA SER A 246 -11.70 8.65 -7.79
C SER A 246 -11.97 7.40 -8.64
N ARG A 247 -10.89 6.82 -9.17
CA ARG A 247 -10.92 5.52 -9.83
C ARG A 247 -9.74 4.72 -9.29
N LEU A 248 -10.02 3.57 -8.63
CA LEU A 248 -8.97 2.74 -8.04
C LEU A 248 -7.80 3.60 -7.54
N ARG A 249 -7.95 4.16 -6.35
CA ARG A 249 -7.01 5.17 -5.81
C ARG A 249 -5.55 4.72 -5.86
N CYS A 250 -5.29 3.43 -5.70
CA CYS A 250 -3.94 2.86 -5.83
C CYS A 250 -3.40 2.84 -7.27
N GLY A 251 -4.25 3.09 -8.28
CA GLY A 251 -3.86 3.08 -9.68
C GLY A 251 -3.83 1.71 -10.34
N ALA A 252 -4.19 0.63 -9.63
CA ALA A 252 -4.11 -0.74 -10.16
C ALA A 252 -4.82 -0.89 -11.52
N GLY A 253 -4.11 -1.41 -12.52
CA GLY A 253 -4.63 -1.70 -13.85
C GLY A 253 -4.83 -0.48 -14.76
N TRP A 254 -4.51 0.76 -14.32
CA TRP A 254 -4.60 1.94 -15.17
C TRP A 254 -3.45 2.94 -15.04
N ARG A 255 -2.83 3.04 -13.86
CA ARG A 255 -1.65 3.88 -13.60
C ARG A 255 -0.54 3.17 -12.87
N MET A 256 -0.86 2.05 -12.21
CA MET A 256 0.07 1.23 -11.48
C MET A 256 0.00 -0.21 -11.99
N PHE A 257 1.16 -0.82 -12.19
CA PHE A 257 1.33 -2.18 -12.67
C PHE A 257 2.46 -2.87 -11.90
N ASN A 258 2.43 -4.19 -11.86
CA ASN A 258 3.49 -4.98 -11.26
C ASN A 258 4.22 -5.80 -12.33
N ILE A 259 5.54 -5.68 -12.36
CA ILE A 259 6.45 -6.50 -13.17
C ILE A 259 6.95 -7.63 -12.28
N GLN A 260 6.58 -8.85 -12.61
CA GLN A 260 6.94 -10.04 -11.87
C GLN A 260 8.40 -10.45 -12.14
N THR A 261 8.86 -11.44 -11.40
CA THR A 261 10.24 -11.95 -11.49
C THR A 261 10.61 -12.58 -12.84
N ASP A 262 9.62 -12.97 -13.64
CA ASP A 262 9.76 -13.49 -15.01
C ASP A 262 9.59 -12.43 -16.11
N GLY A 263 9.23 -11.19 -15.73
CA GLY A 263 8.96 -10.08 -16.62
C GLY A 263 7.51 -9.98 -17.10
N ASN A 264 6.63 -10.88 -16.69
CA ASN A 264 5.20 -10.73 -16.94
C ASN A 264 4.62 -9.58 -16.11
N ILE A 265 3.60 -8.94 -16.68
CA ILE A 265 2.98 -7.74 -16.08
C ILE A 265 1.59 -8.08 -15.58
N THR A 266 1.30 -7.70 -14.33
CA THR A 266 -0.03 -7.81 -13.72
C THR A 266 -0.54 -6.45 -13.26
N PRO A 267 -1.87 -6.26 -13.07
CA PRO A 267 -2.44 -5.00 -12.61
C PRO A 267 -1.94 -4.52 -11.26
N CYS A 268 -1.56 -5.44 -10.36
CA CYS A 268 -1.00 -5.10 -9.06
C CYS A 268 -0.17 -6.27 -8.48
N PRO A 269 0.68 -6.02 -7.47
CA PRO A 269 1.51 -7.07 -6.85
C PRO A 269 0.72 -8.24 -6.26
N VAL A 270 -0.49 -7.99 -5.76
CA VAL A 270 -1.34 -9.04 -5.18
C VAL A 270 -1.80 -10.06 -6.24
N MET A 271 -1.85 -9.66 -7.51
CA MET A 271 -2.22 -10.54 -8.64
C MET A 271 -1.02 -11.27 -9.25
N ALA A 272 0.16 -11.18 -8.64
CA ALA A 272 1.35 -11.90 -9.12
C ALA A 272 1.07 -13.41 -9.14
N GLY A 273 1.48 -14.08 -10.23
CA GLY A 273 1.24 -15.50 -10.44
C GLY A 273 -0.16 -15.88 -10.90
N MET A 274 -1.08 -14.94 -11.03
CA MET A 274 -2.44 -15.22 -11.54
C MET A 274 -2.50 -15.01 -13.04
N LYS A 275 -2.46 -16.10 -13.81
CA LYS A 275 -2.37 -16.07 -15.29
C LYS A 275 -3.51 -15.33 -15.95
N ASP A 276 -4.71 -15.40 -15.37
CA ASP A 276 -5.90 -14.71 -15.87
C ASP A 276 -5.77 -13.18 -15.87
N PHE A 277 -4.82 -12.64 -15.12
CA PHE A 277 -4.53 -11.21 -15.00
C PHE A 277 -3.21 -10.78 -15.65
N TYR A 278 -2.59 -11.63 -16.47
CA TYR A 278 -1.40 -11.25 -17.21
C TYR A 278 -1.74 -10.29 -18.35
N LEU A 279 -1.12 -9.11 -18.32
CA LEU A 279 -1.34 -8.03 -19.29
C LEU A 279 -0.28 -8.01 -20.41
N GLY A 280 0.65 -8.95 -20.38
CA GLY A 280 1.77 -9.06 -21.29
C GLY A 280 3.11 -9.21 -20.59
N ASN A 281 4.21 -9.02 -21.32
CA ASN A 281 5.58 -9.15 -20.83
C ASN A 281 6.40 -7.92 -21.22
N ILE A 282 7.38 -7.53 -20.39
CA ILE A 282 8.25 -6.35 -20.62
C ILE A 282 9.00 -6.38 -21.96
N ARG A 283 9.18 -7.57 -22.55
CA ARG A 283 9.85 -7.72 -23.85
C ARG A 283 8.97 -7.37 -25.05
N GLU A 284 7.65 -7.51 -24.91
CA GLU A 284 6.70 -7.42 -26.01
C GLU A 284 5.73 -6.24 -25.85
N THR A 285 5.40 -5.89 -24.60
CA THR A 285 4.39 -4.86 -24.27
C THR A 285 5.01 -3.47 -24.20
N CYS A 286 4.22 -2.45 -24.55
CA CYS A 286 4.55 -1.05 -24.33
C CYS A 286 3.78 -0.50 -23.13
N PRO A 287 4.38 0.38 -22.28
CA PRO A 287 3.68 1.02 -21.17
C PRO A 287 2.36 1.69 -21.58
N GLU A 288 2.31 2.37 -22.73
CA GLU A 288 1.10 3.04 -23.22
C GLU A 288 -0.06 2.07 -23.42
N GLY A 289 0.22 0.84 -23.88
CA GLY A 289 -0.79 -0.20 -24.09
C GLY A 289 -1.38 -0.78 -22.80
N LEU A 290 -0.76 -0.50 -21.65
CA LEU A 290 -1.25 -0.92 -20.34
C LEU A 290 -2.28 0.05 -19.75
N ARG A 291 -2.35 1.29 -20.25
CA ARG A 291 -3.30 2.27 -19.74
C ARG A 291 -4.72 1.77 -19.93
N ASP A 292 -5.51 1.89 -18.88
CA ASP A 292 -6.92 1.47 -18.90
C ASP A 292 -7.15 0.00 -19.26
N ALA A 293 -6.19 -0.88 -18.95
CA ALA A 293 -6.26 -2.29 -19.29
C ALA A 293 -7.31 -3.06 -18.48
N VAL A 294 -7.57 -2.65 -17.23
CA VAL A 294 -8.47 -3.36 -16.34
C VAL A 294 -9.35 -2.39 -15.55
N PHE A 295 -10.61 -2.77 -15.35
CA PHE A 295 -11.61 -1.99 -14.64
C PHE A 295 -12.25 -2.84 -13.53
N VAL A 296 -12.72 -2.17 -12.48
CA VAL A 296 -13.64 -2.80 -11.53
C VAL A 296 -15.02 -2.96 -12.18
N SER A 297 -15.72 -3.99 -11.75
CA SER A 297 -17.08 -4.32 -12.17
C SER A 297 -18.06 -4.17 -11.01
N GLU A 298 -19.29 -4.56 -11.23
CA GLU A 298 -20.28 -4.69 -10.18
C GLU A 298 -19.79 -5.59 -9.04
N PRO A 299 -20.20 -5.28 -7.80
CA PRO A 299 -21.17 -4.24 -7.42
C PRO A 299 -20.55 -2.85 -7.20
N CYS A 300 -19.25 -2.65 -7.47
CA CYS A 300 -18.57 -1.39 -7.18
C CYS A 300 -19.10 -0.24 -8.06
N THR A 301 -19.31 -0.49 -9.35
CA THR A 301 -19.75 0.53 -10.32
C THR A 301 -21.13 1.12 -10.01
N GLU A 302 -21.98 0.40 -9.29
CA GLU A 302 -23.32 0.82 -8.86
C GLU A 302 -23.35 1.30 -7.40
N CYS A 303 -22.20 1.33 -6.71
CA CYS A 303 -22.14 1.68 -5.31
C CYS A 303 -22.24 3.18 -5.09
N GLU A 304 -23.07 3.60 -4.14
CA GLU A 304 -23.31 5.01 -3.77
C GLU A 304 -22.03 5.79 -3.43
N VAL A 305 -21.02 5.13 -2.84
CA VAL A 305 -19.73 5.76 -2.50
C VAL A 305 -18.65 5.54 -3.57
N TYR A 306 -19.02 5.04 -4.76
CA TYR A 306 -18.04 4.70 -5.80
C TYR A 306 -17.19 5.91 -6.23
N THR A 307 -17.79 7.07 -6.37
CA THR A 307 -17.10 8.31 -6.75
C THR A 307 -15.97 8.67 -5.81
N VAL A 308 -16.10 8.38 -4.52
CA VAL A 308 -15.07 8.64 -3.51
C VAL A 308 -14.16 7.44 -3.32
N CYS A 309 -14.72 6.23 -3.23
CA CYS A 309 -13.97 4.98 -3.03
C CYS A 309 -13.13 4.59 -4.25
N GLY A 310 -13.66 4.78 -5.46
CA GLY A 310 -13.02 4.37 -6.72
C GLY A 310 -12.97 2.86 -6.95
N GLY A 311 -13.71 2.06 -6.16
CA GLY A 311 -13.72 0.60 -6.26
C GLY A 311 -12.74 -0.12 -5.33
N ARG A 312 -12.18 0.55 -4.33
CA ARG A 312 -11.25 0.11 -3.29
C ARG A 312 -10.09 -0.76 -3.79
N CYS A 313 -10.35 -1.99 -4.19
CA CYS A 313 -9.35 -2.99 -4.54
C CYS A 313 -9.80 -3.80 -5.76
N LEU A 314 -9.05 -3.68 -6.86
CA LEU A 314 -9.30 -4.43 -8.09
C LEU A 314 -9.29 -5.94 -7.86
N TYR A 315 -8.31 -6.43 -7.10
CA TYR A 315 -8.17 -7.85 -6.80
C TYR A 315 -9.40 -8.37 -6.06
N ALA A 316 -9.82 -7.71 -4.99
CA ALA A 316 -11.00 -8.13 -4.22
C ALA A 316 -12.29 -8.08 -5.07
N ASN A 317 -12.42 -7.10 -5.96
CA ASN A 317 -13.56 -6.99 -6.88
C ASN A 317 -13.55 -8.13 -7.91
N ALA A 318 -12.40 -8.44 -8.50
CA ALA A 318 -12.29 -9.46 -9.55
C ALA A 318 -12.40 -10.89 -9.00
N THR A 319 -11.78 -11.18 -7.85
CA THR A 319 -11.70 -12.55 -7.33
C THR A 319 -12.83 -12.91 -6.37
N LYS A 320 -13.27 -11.95 -5.55
CA LYS A 320 -14.29 -12.15 -4.49
C LYS A 320 -14.04 -13.38 -3.62
N LEU A 321 -12.77 -13.67 -3.28
CA LEU A 321 -12.37 -14.89 -2.57
C LEU A 321 -13.08 -15.09 -1.22
N TRP A 322 -13.44 -14.01 -0.55
CA TRP A 322 -14.26 -14.10 0.67
C TRP A 322 -15.77 -14.21 0.39
N GLY A 323 -16.16 -14.46 -0.88
CA GLY A 323 -17.53 -14.50 -1.32
C GLY A 323 -18.25 -13.15 -1.15
N ASP A 324 -19.50 -13.09 -1.55
CA ASP A 324 -20.29 -11.85 -1.47
C ASP A 324 -20.46 -11.33 -0.04
N LYS A 325 -20.57 -12.22 0.94
CA LYS A 325 -20.72 -11.83 2.34
C LYS A 325 -19.45 -11.16 2.87
N GLY A 326 -18.29 -11.76 2.65
CA GLY A 326 -17.00 -11.19 3.06
C GLY A 326 -16.70 -9.90 2.32
N PHE A 327 -16.97 -9.85 1.03
CA PHE A 327 -16.81 -8.65 0.22
C PHE A 327 -17.66 -7.49 0.78
N ARG A 328 -18.94 -7.70 1.08
CA ARG A 328 -19.80 -6.69 1.71
C ARG A 328 -19.32 -6.26 3.10
N GLN A 329 -18.76 -7.18 3.89
CA GLN A 329 -18.23 -6.81 5.21
C GLN A 329 -17.01 -5.88 5.10
N VAL A 330 -16.10 -6.16 4.18
CA VAL A 330 -14.97 -5.25 3.91
C VAL A 330 -15.49 -3.91 3.37
N CYS A 331 -16.47 -3.90 2.45
CA CYS A 331 -17.08 -2.66 1.97
C CYS A 331 -17.75 -1.86 3.08
N SER A 332 -18.28 -2.51 4.13
CA SER A 332 -18.88 -1.78 5.26
C SER A 332 -17.85 -0.97 6.05
N THR A 333 -16.61 -1.43 6.17
CA THR A 333 -15.54 -0.67 6.81
C THR A 333 -15.13 0.56 5.99
N VAL A 334 -15.08 0.40 4.66
CA VAL A 334 -14.81 1.50 3.72
C VAL A 334 -15.88 2.58 3.80
N LYS A 335 -17.14 2.18 3.75
CA LYS A 335 -18.28 3.11 3.88
C LYS A 335 -18.23 3.85 5.20
N ASN A 336 -18.02 3.14 6.33
CA ASN A 336 -17.89 3.74 7.65
C ASN A 336 -16.80 4.83 7.72
N MET A 337 -15.66 4.59 7.06
CA MET A 337 -14.58 5.59 7.00
C MET A 337 -14.98 6.81 6.18
N ILE A 338 -15.56 6.59 4.99
CA ILE A 338 -16.01 7.68 4.11
C ILE A 338 -17.07 8.51 4.80
N ASP A 339 -18.05 7.86 5.45
CA ASP A 339 -19.12 8.51 6.19
C ASP A 339 -18.56 9.36 7.34
N ALA A 340 -17.63 8.81 8.14
CA ALA A 340 -17.01 9.54 9.23
C ALA A 340 -16.25 10.79 8.76
N LEU A 341 -15.52 10.69 7.65
CA LEU A 341 -14.80 11.82 7.05
C LEU A 341 -15.77 12.84 6.44
N HIS A 342 -16.86 12.38 5.82
CA HIS A 342 -17.90 13.26 5.29
C HIS A 342 -18.64 14.02 6.40
N GLU A 343 -18.96 13.36 7.50
CA GLU A 343 -19.56 13.99 8.70
C GLU A 343 -18.65 15.08 9.29
N GLY A 344 -17.32 14.84 9.28
CA GLY A 344 -16.33 15.81 9.76
C GLY A 344 -15.98 16.94 8.79
N LEU A 345 -16.39 16.83 7.51
CA LEU A 345 -16.00 17.76 6.46
C LEU A 345 -16.40 19.23 6.72
N PRO A 346 -17.58 19.56 7.29
CA PRO A 346 -17.93 20.94 7.64
C PRO A 346 -16.94 21.58 8.61
N GLU A 347 -16.44 20.81 9.59
CA GLU A 347 -15.42 21.28 10.54
C GLU A 347 -14.07 21.52 9.87
N VAL A 348 -13.63 20.60 8.99
CA VAL A 348 -12.39 20.78 8.21
C VAL A 348 -12.47 22.03 7.33
N ARG A 349 -13.62 22.29 6.67
CA ARG A 349 -13.83 23.52 5.88
C ARG A 349 -13.76 24.78 6.74
N ALA A 350 -14.39 24.78 7.91
CA ALA A 350 -14.32 25.91 8.84
C ALA A 350 -12.87 26.20 9.25
N LEU A 351 -12.05 25.18 9.54
CA LEU A 351 -10.65 25.35 9.87
C LEU A 351 -9.81 25.92 8.71
N ILE A 352 -10.16 25.57 7.46
CA ILE A 352 -9.55 26.18 6.27
C ILE A 352 -9.96 27.63 6.14
N ASP A 353 -11.25 27.96 6.28
CA ASP A 353 -11.78 29.30 6.17
C ASP A 353 -11.23 30.24 7.28
N GLU A 354 -10.97 29.70 8.46
CA GLU A 354 -10.31 30.37 9.59
C GLU A 354 -8.78 30.54 9.38
N GLY A 355 -8.21 29.94 8.32
CA GLY A 355 -6.77 29.95 8.06
C GLY A 355 -5.95 29.11 9.06
N ARG A 356 -6.60 28.21 9.79
CA ARG A 356 -5.95 27.33 10.78
C ARG A 356 -5.12 26.24 10.08
N ILE A 357 -5.61 25.71 8.96
CA ILE A 357 -4.96 24.78 8.04
C ILE A 357 -5.20 25.28 6.62
N GLN A 358 -4.47 24.71 5.66
CA GLN A 358 -4.58 25.08 4.25
C GLN A 358 -5.09 23.91 3.42
N LEU A 359 -5.71 24.19 2.26
CA LEU A 359 -6.15 23.15 1.33
C LEU A 359 -4.97 22.32 0.80
N GLU A 360 -3.82 22.96 0.66
CA GLU A 360 -2.55 22.36 0.24
C GLU A 360 -2.02 21.31 1.20
N ASP A 361 -2.39 21.36 2.49
CA ASP A 361 -1.97 20.39 3.51
C ASP A 361 -2.52 18.98 3.22
N PHE A 362 -3.58 18.88 2.39
CA PHE A 362 -4.13 17.61 1.92
C PHE A 362 -3.47 17.09 0.64
N GLN A 363 -2.49 17.80 0.07
CA GLN A 363 -1.76 17.31 -1.09
C GLN A 363 -0.76 16.24 -0.69
N TYR A 364 -0.61 15.22 -1.54
CA TYR A 364 0.31 14.11 -1.34
C TYR A 364 0.72 13.50 -2.69
N PRO A 365 1.86 12.79 -2.75
CA PRO A 365 2.26 12.06 -3.95
C PRO A 365 1.28 10.94 -4.25
N LYS A 366 0.47 11.07 -5.31
CA LYS A 366 -0.49 10.04 -5.72
C LYS A 366 0.23 8.81 -6.26
N TYR A 367 -0.37 7.63 -6.08
CA TYR A 367 0.08 6.34 -6.58
C TYR A 367 1.40 5.81 -5.98
N ASN A 368 1.85 6.36 -4.86
CA ASN A 368 3.04 5.89 -4.15
C ASN A 368 2.78 4.64 -3.26
N SER A 369 1.80 3.83 -3.56
CA SER A 369 1.32 2.68 -2.76
C SER A 369 0.45 3.00 -1.55
N CYS A 370 0.17 4.26 -1.25
CA CYS A 370 -0.52 4.66 -0.02
C CYS A 370 -1.96 5.09 -0.24
N GLU A 371 -2.52 4.87 -1.42
CA GLU A 371 -3.87 5.36 -1.75
C GLU A 371 -4.96 4.28 -1.74
N ILE A 372 -4.65 3.07 -1.33
CA ILE A 372 -5.69 2.07 -1.16
C ILE A 372 -6.58 2.49 0.02
N VAL A 373 -7.88 2.47 -0.20
CA VAL A 373 -8.84 2.68 0.89
C VAL A 373 -8.88 1.40 1.73
N PRO A 374 -8.62 1.45 3.04
CA PRO A 374 -8.53 0.27 3.90
C PRO A 374 -9.79 -0.57 3.94
#